data_0c6fe422fc09edc0e5b0ae62ddb3df72
#
_entry.id   0c6fe422fc09edc0e5b0ae62ddb3df72
#
_cell.length_a   1.000
_cell.length_b   1.000
_cell.length_c   1.000
_cell.angle_alpha   90.00
_cell.angle_beta   90.00
_cell.angle_gamma   90.00
#
_symmetry.space_group_name_H-M   'P 1'
#
loop_
_entity.id
_entity.type
_entity.pdbx_description
1 polymer ?
#
loop_
_entity_poly.entity_id
_entity_poly.type
_entity_poly.pdbx_seq_one_letter_code
_entity_poly.pdbx_strand_id
1 'polypeptide(L)'
;MRFNISNQPYFKFLKKINFGGLKSIFFISSLLYFCIYFFYNIDQISFDINLERNGINLSLSFLFCVLSIYLNAYAWKYIVKWFGKEFKSNNLVSFYVLTNILKYVPGGIWHFVERFNFIKKISNPQIALYSTLIEPYFMLSGSFLLA
;
A
#
# COMPACT_ATOMS: atom_id res chain seq x y z
N MET A 1 -18.12 3.19 -19.96
CA MET A 1 -17.81 4.32 -19.04
C MET A 1 -16.31 4.52 -19.01
N ARG A 2 -15.79 5.59 -19.62
CA ARG A 2 -14.36 5.95 -19.54
C ARG A 2 -14.07 6.45 -18.12
N PHE A 3 -13.26 5.72 -17.40
CA PHE A 3 -12.78 6.10 -16.06
C PHE A 3 -11.86 7.31 -16.22
N ASN A 4 -12.38 8.50 -15.88
CA ASN A 4 -11.56 9.70 -15.89
C ASN A 4 -10.75 9.75 -14.58
N ILE A 5 -9.52 9.27 -14.65
CA ILE A 5 -8.59 9.13 -13.52
C ILE A 5 -8.26 10.48 -12.89
N SER A 6 -8.28 11.57 -13.67
CA SER A 6 -7.89 12.91 -13.19
C SER A 6 -8.88 13.55 -12.19
N ASN A 7 -10.14 13.13 -12.17
CA ASN A 7 -11.18 13.66 -11.28
C ASN A 7 -11.37 12.87 -9.99
N GLN A 8 -10.55 11.84 -9.77
CA GLN A 8 -10.65 11.04 -8.57
C GLN A 8 -10.06 11.78 -7.36
N PRO A 9 -10.67 11.66 -6.18
CA PRO A 9 -10.26 12.41 -4.97
C PRO A 9 -8.81 12.15 -4.55
N TYR A 10 -8.24 10.98 -4.89
CA TYR A 10 -6.84 10.63 -4.59
C TYR A 10 -5.84 11.40 -5.46
N PHE A 11 -6.16 11.75 -6.72
CA PHE A 11 -5.30 12.62 -7.54
C PHE A 11 -5.26 14.04 -6.99
N LYS A 12 -6.39 14.53 -6.46
CA LYS A 12 -6.44 15.81 -5.73
C LYS A 12 -5.66 15.75 -4.43
N PHE A 13 -5.64 14.58 -3.76
CA PHE A 13 -4.88 14.37 -2.53
C PHE A 13 -3.37 14.37 -2.78
N LEU A 14 -2.88 13.66 -3.81
CA LEU A 14 -1.47 13.70 -4.19
C LEU A 14 -1.00 15.12 -4.53
N LYS A 15 -1.87 15.93 -5.17
CA LYS A 15 -1.62 17.34 -5.45
C LYS A 15 -1.69 18.24 -4.21
N LYS A 16 -2.34 17.78 -3.13
CA LYS A 16 -2.50 18.48 -1.84
C LYS A 16 -1.47 18.06 -0.79
N ILE A 17 -0.60 17.10 -1.08
CA ILE A 17 0.55 16.80 -0.24
C ILE A 17 1.51 17.99 -0.34
N ASN A 18 1.25 18.97 0.52
CA ASN A 18 2.16 20.07 0.69
C ASN A 18 3.37 19.56 1.46
N PHE A 19 4.46 19.29 0.75
CA PHE A 19 5.74 18.85 1.32
C PHE A 19 6.43 19.98 2.12
N GLY A 20 5.70 21.02 2.51
CA GLY A 20 6.20 22.11 3.35
C GLY A 20 6.35 21.69 4.82
N GLY A 21 7.43 22.12 5.45
CA GLY A 21 7.66 22.01 6.88
C GLY A 21 8.37 20.74 7.34
N LEU A 22 8.20 20.39 8.61
CA LEU A 22 8.91 19.31 9.33
C LEU A 22 8.88 17.95 8.60
N LYS A 23 7.77 17.61 7.93
CA LYS A 23 7.62 16.35 7.18
C LYS A 23 8.60 16.23 6.02
N SER A 24 8.85 17.33 5.32
CA SER A 24 9.82 17.37 4.22
C SER A 24 11.26 17.17 4.74
N ILE A 25 11.58 17.76 5.89
CA ILE A 25 12.88 17.60 6.52
C ILE A 25 13.12 16.14 6.91
N PHE A 26 12.14 15.49 7.55
CA PHE A 26 12.24 14.07 7.91
C PHE A 26 12.38 13.16 6.69
N PHE A 27 11.66 13.45 5.62
CA PHE A 27 11.77 12.67 4.39
C PHE A 27 13.14 12.81 3.74
N ILE A 28 13.62 14.05 3.62
CA ILE A 28 14.95 14.34 3.03
C ILE A 28 16.06 13.74 3.88
N SER A 29 15.98 13.88 5.22
CA SER A 29 16.98 13.30 6.12
C SER A 29 17.02 11.78 6.08
N SER A 30 15.87 11.13 6.00
CA SER A 30 15.75 9.67 5.85
C SER A 30 16.33 9.21 4.51
N LEU A 31 16.04 9.93 3.42
CA LEU A 31 16.57 9.62 2.10
C LEU A 31 18.10 9.80 2.05
N LEU A 32 18.60 10.89 2.63
CA LEU A 32 20.04 11.16 2.73
C LEU A 32 20.74 10.08 3.56
N TYR A 33 20.19 9.72 4.73
CA TYR A 33 20.73 8.64 5.54
C TYR A 33 20.80 7.33 4.78
N PHE A 34 19.71 6.97 4.08
CA PHE A 34 19.68 5.76 3.25
C PHE A 34 20.75 5.80 2.15
N CYS A 35 20.89 6.91 1.44
CA CYS A 35 21.92 7.06 0.41
C CYS A 35 23.33 6.95 0.99
N ILE A 36 23.62 7.64 2.09
CA ILE A 36 24.94 7.59 2.74
C ILE A 36 25.25 6.16 3.18
N TYR A 37 24.29 5.49 3.85
CA TYR A 37 24.45 4.12 4.32
C TYR A 37 24.65 3.14 3.15
N PHE A 38 23.89 3.31 2.06
CA PHE A 38 24.01 2.49 0.86
C PHE A 38 25.37 2.64 0.21
N PHE A 39 25.83 3.89 0.00
CA PHE A 39 27.15 4.14 -0.60
C PHE A 39 28.31 3.71 0.29
N TYR A 40 28.16 3.81 1.60
CA TYR A 40 29.17 3.35 2.54
C TYR A 40 29.36 1.84 2.53
N ASN A 41 28.27 1.08 2.29
CA ASN A 41 28.30 -0.38 2.31
C ASN A 41 28.27 -1.01 0.91
N ILE A 42 28.42 -0.21 -0.15
CA ILE A 42 28.28 -0.72 -1.53
C ILE A 42 29.30 -1.81 -1.86
N ASP A 43 30.51 -1.73 -1.29
CA ASP A 43 31.58 -2.70 -1.49
C ASP A 43 31.30 -4.06 -0.80
N GLN A 44 30.42 -4.06 0.21
CA GLN A 44 30.00 -5.28 0.90
C GLN A 44 28.81 -5.96 0.19
N ILE A 45 28.14 -5.25 -0.69
CA ILE A 45 27.02 -5.77 -1.48
C ILE A 45 27.61 -6.37 -2.75
N SER A 46 27.96 -7.64 -2.71
CA SER A 46 28.32 -8.38 -3.92
C SER A 46 27.06 -8.56 -4.79
N PHE A 47 26.86 -7.64 -5.74
CA PHE A 47 25.85 -7.81 -6.78
C PHE A 47 26.32 -8.86 -7.79
N ASP A 48 26.41 -10.11 -7.37
CA ASP A 48 26.59 -11.23 -8.28
C ASP A 48 25.23 -11.55 -8.94
N ILE A 49 24.73 -10.56 -9.72
CA ILE A 49 23.51 -10.71 -10.50
C ILE A 49 23.89 -11.52 -11.75
N ASN A 50 24.09 -12.80 -11.57
CA ASN A 50 24.13 -13.70 -12.69
C ASN A 50 22.69 -13.89 -13.18
N LEU A 51 22.28 -13.08 -14.16
CA LEU A 51 20.93 -13.08 -14.73
C LEU A 51 20.55 -14.45 -15.30
N GLU A 52 21.51 -15.21 -15.82
CA GLU A 52 21.27 -16.56 -16.32
C GLU A 52 20.90 -17.54 -15.19
N ARG A 53 21.55 -17.40 -14.03
CA ARG A 53 21.30 -18.26 -12.88
C ARG A 53 20.11 -17.80 -12.03
N ASN A 54 19.91 -16.50 -11.88
CA ASN A 54 18.94 -15.91 -10.96
C ASN A 54 17.68 -15.38 -11.64
N GLY A 55 17.62 -15.36 -12.99
CA GLY A 55 16.50 -14.80 -13.75
C GLY A 55 15.15 -15.46 -13.42
N ILE A 56 15.14 -16.78 -13.24
CA ILE A 56 13.93 -17.53 -12.88
C ILE A 56 13.46 -17.10 -11.48
N ASN A 57 14.38 -17.04 -10.51
CA ASN A 57 14.05 -16.67 -9.13
C ASN A 57 13.52 -15.23 -9.03
N LEU A 58 14.10 -14.30 -9.79
CA LEU A 58 13.63 -12.91 -9.87
C LEU A 58 12.23 -12.83 -10.48
N SER A 59 11.98 -13.58 -11.56
CA SER A 59 10.67 -13.63 -12.21
C SER A 59 9.61 -14.24 -11.29
N LEU A 60 9.93 -15.32 -10.57
CA LEU A 60 9.05 -15.94 -9.59
C LEU A 60 8.77 -14.97 -8.42
N SER A 61 9.80 -14.32 -7.90
CA SER A 61 9.63 -13.31 -6.82
C SER A 61 8.71 -12.17 -7.24
N PHE A 62 8.88 -11.64 -8.46
CA PHE A 62 7.99 -10.61 -9.00
C PHE A 62 6.55 -11.11 -9.12
N LEU A 63 6.36 -12.32 -9.64
CA LEU A 63 5.04 -12.92 -9.77
C LEU A 63 4.36 -13.10 -8.40
N PHE A 64 5.08 -13.60 -7.39
CA PHE A 64 4.55 -13.75 -6.04
C PHE A 64 4.23 -12.41 -5.39
N CYS A 65 5.03 -11.35 -5.62
CA CYS A 65 4.72 -10.01 -5.15
C CYS A 65 3.40 -9.49 -5.73
N VAL A 66 3.21 -9.62 -7.04
CA VAL A 66 1.97 -9.19 -7.70
C VAL A 66 0.78 -10.00 -7.18
N LEU A 67 0.93 -11.32 -7.09
CA LEU A 67 -0.11 -12.21 -6.57
C LEU A 67 -0.50 -11.85 -5.14
N SER A 68 0.48 -11.58 -4.27
CA SER A 68 0.26 -11.16 -2.88
C SER A 68 -0.58 -9.88 -2.79
N ILE A 69 -0.28 -8.87 -3.61
CA ILE A 69 -1.04 -7.62 -3.64
C ILE A 69 -2.50 -7.89 -4.04
N TYR A 70 -2.74 -8.72 -5.04
CA TYR A 70 -4.09 -9.06 -5.48
C TYR A 70 -4.86 -9.88 -4.44
N LEU A 71 -4.22 -10.87 -3.81
CA LEU A 71 -4.83 -11.67 -2.73
C LEU A 71 -5.26 -10.77 -1.56
N ASN A 72 -4.40 -9.86 -1.13
CA ASN A 72 -4.75 -8.89 -0.08
C ASN A 72 -5.90 -7.98 -0.50
N ALA A 73 -5.95 -7.55 -1.77
CA ALA A 73 -7.04 -6.74 -2.29
C ALA A 73 -8.38 -7.50 -2.30
N TYR A 74 -8.36 -8.78 -2.65
CA TYR A 74 -9.55 -9.64 -2.57
C TYR A 74 -9.98 -9.89 -1.14
N ALA A 75 -9.05 -10.20 -0.23
CA ALA A 75 -9.34 -10.37 1.19
C ALA A 75 -10.03 -9.11 1.77
N TRP A 76 -9.48 -7.93 1.51
CA TRP A 76 -10.10 -6.68 1.92
C TRP A 76 -11.48 -6.46 1.31
N LYS A 77 -11.68 -6.78 0.05
CA LYS A 77 -13.01 -6.75 -0.60
C LYS A 77 -14.02 -7.62 0.13
N TYR A 78 -13.64 -8.83 0.55
CA TYR A 78 -14.51 -9.72 1.31
C TYR A 78 -14.81 -9.17 2.71
N ILE A 79 -13.84 -8.60 3.40
CA ILE A 79 -14.01 -7.95 4.69
C ILE A 79 -15.03 -6.80 4.58
N VAL A 80 -14.85 -5.91 3.60
CA VAL A 80 -15.77 -4.79 3.36
C VAL A 80 -17.19 -5.29 3.07
N LYS A 81 -17.33 -6.34 2.26
CA LYS A 81 -18.63 -6.94 1.97
C LYS A 81 -19.28 -7.60 3.20
N TRP A 82 -18.48 -8.19 4.08
CA TRP A 82 -19.00 -8.81 5.29
C TRP A 82 -19.64 -7.78 6.23
N PHE A 83 -18.99 -6.66 6.41
CA PHE A 83 -19.53 -5.59 7.26
C PHE A 83 -20.65 -4.78 6.59
N GLY A 84 -20.60 -4.61 5.27
CA GLY A 84 -21.56 -3.82 4.50
C GLY A 84 -22.25 -4.66 3.42
N LYS A 85 -23.37 -5.28 3.71
CA LYS A 85 -24.05 -6.28 2.88
C LYS A 85 -24.42 -5.85 1.44
N GLU A 86 -24.38 -4.57 1.10
CA GLU A 86 -24.88 -4.04 -0.17
C GLU A 86 -23.84 -3.40 -1.10
N PHE A 87 -22.56 -3.71 -0.92
CA PHE A 87 -21.54 -3.13 -1.79
C PHE A 87 -21.52 -3.74 -3.19
N LYS A 88 -22.21 -3.07 -4.11
CA LYS A 88 -22.23 -3.38 -5.55
C LYS A 88 -20.96 -2.90 -6.28
N SER A 89 -19.87 -2.57 -5.55
CA SER A 89 -18.69 -1.96 -6.17
C SER A 89 -17.70 -3.01 -6.66
N ASN A 90 -17.62 -3.16 -7.99
CA ASN A 90 -16.54 -3.89 -8.65
C ASN A 90 -15.17 -3.19 -8.53
N ASN A 91 -15.15 -1.97 -8.00
CA ASN A 91 -13.97 -1.10 -7.96
C ASN A 91 -13.15 -1.23 -6.67
N LEU A 92 -13.58 -2.04 -5.68
CA LEU A 92 -12.87 -2.19 -4.40
C LEU A 92 -11.45 -2.73 -4.57
N VAL A 93 -11.27 -3.74 -5.42
CA VAL A 93 -9.95 -4.34 -5.69
C VAL A 93 -9.02 -3.32 -6.34
N SER A 94 -9.48 -2.65 -7.39
CA SER A 94 -8.68 -1.62 -8.07
C SER A 94 -8.33 -0.46 -7.13
N PHE A 95 -9.27 -0.07 -6.27
CA PHE A 95 -9.03 0.98 -5.28
C PHE A 95 -7.99 0.55 -4.24
N TYR A 96 -8.05 -0.71 -3.76
CA TYR A 96 -7.06 -1.26 -2.85
C TYR A 96 -5.66 -1.23 -3.46
N VAL A 97 -5.50 -1.73 -4.69
CA VAL A 97 -4.22 -1.78 -5.40
C VAL A 97 -3.65 -0.37 -5.57
N LEU A 98 -4.48 0.59 -5.99
CA LEU A 98 -4.05 1.99 -6.15
C LEU A 98 -3.63 2.63 -4.82
N THR A 99 -4.38 2.42 -3.75
CA THR A 99 -4.04 2.97 -2.43
C THR A 99 -2.82 2.31 -1.80
N ASN A 100 -2.42 1.12 -2.28
CA ASN A 100 -1.24 0.43 -1.77
C ASN A 100 0.06 1.22 -1.99
N ILE A 101 0.11 2.05 -3.05
CA ILE A 101 1.24 2.96 -3.30
C ILE A 101 1.43 3.95 -2.14
N LEU A 102 0.36 4.33 -1.45
CA LEU A 102 0.41 5.28 -0.33
C LEU A 102 1.13 4.73 0.92
N LYS A 103 1.46 3.44 0.95
CA LYS A 103 2.31 2.84 2.00
C LYS A 103 3.72 3.43 1.99
N TYR A 104 4.20 3.84 0.81
CA TYR A 104 5.53 4.39 0.61
C TYR A 104 5.60 5.92 0.85
N VAL A 105 4.46 6.55 1.10
CA VAL A 105 4.43 7.97 1.48
C VAL A 105 4.84 8.11 2.95
N PRO A 106 5.68 9.09 3.31
CA PRO A 106 6.13 9.31 4.69
C PRO A 106 4.96 9.37 5.67
N GLY A 107 5.05 8.58 6.75
CA GLY A 107 3.99 8.39 7.74
C GLY A 107 3.26 7.05 7.63
N GLY A 108 3.37 6.31 6.51
CA GLY A 108 2.92 4.90 6.37
C GLY A 108 1.42 4.62 6.55
N ILE A 109 0.64 5.57 7.06
CA ILE A 109 -0.78 5.39 7.42
C ILE A 109 -1.77 5.86 6.34
N TRP A 110 -1.27 6.53 5.29
CA TRP A 110 -2.13 7.20 4.32
C TRP A 110 -3.02 6.26 3.53
N HIS A 111 -2.58 5.05 3.26
CA HIS A 111 -3.40 4.04 2.60
C HIS A 111 -4.62 3.64 3.44
N PHE A 112 -4.49 3.57 4.78
CA PHE A 112 -5.63 3.32 5.67
C PHE A 112 -6.59 4.50 5.69
N VAL A 113 -6.07 5.73 5.76
CA VAL A 113 -6.89 6.96 5.75
C VAL A 113 -7.71 7.04 4.47
N GLU A 114 -7.11 6.76 3.31
CA GLU A 114 -7.84 6.78 2.04
C GLU A 114 -8.89 5.67 1.93
N ARG A 115 -8.57 4.46 2.40
CA ARG A 115 -9.54 3.35 2.45
C ARG A 115 -10.71 3.67 3.37
N PHE A 116 -10.44 4.21 4.56
CA PHE A 116 -11.47 4.69 5.47
C PHE A 116 -12.35 5.75 4.83
N ASN A 117 -11.76 6.78 4.23
CA ASN A 117 -12.50 7.87 3.59
C ASN A 117 -13.35 7.40 2.41
N PHE A 118 -12.84 6.43 1.64
CA PHE A 118 -13.57 5.83 0.54
C PHE A 118 -14.81 5.06 1.03
N ILE A 119 -14.63 4.17 2.00
CA ILE A 119 -15.76 3.39 2.55
C ILE A 119 -16.75 4.28 3.27
N LYS A 120 -16.30 5.30 4.02
CA LYS A 120 -17.17 6.27 4.69
C LYS A 120 -18.11 7.02 3.73
N LYS A 121 -17.67 7.29 2.48
CA LYS A 121 -18.49 7.97 1.47
C LYS A 121 -19.60 7.10 0.90
N ILE A 122 -19.42 5.80 0.90
CA ILE A 122 -20.33 4.82 0.27
C ILE A 122 -21.10 3.99 1.31
N SER A 123 -20.76 4.15 2.60
CA SER A 123 -21.38 3.44 3.70
C SER A 123 -21.33 4.22 5.01
N ASN A 124 -21.50 3.50 6.14
CA ASN A 124 -21.46 4.04 7.47
C ASN A 124 -20.00 4.21 7.97
N PRO A 125 -19.68 5.29 8.75
CA PRO A 125 -18.37 5.48 9.37
C PRO A 125 -17.89 4.30 10.22
N GLN A 126 -18.79 3.59 10.91
CA GLN A 126 -18.45 2.42 11.70
C GLN A 126 -17.92 1.26 10.84
N ILE A 127 -18.59 0.99 9.71
CA ILE A 127 -18.16 -0.02 8.74
C ILE A 127 -16.80 0.35 8.14
N ALA A 128 -16.61 1.63 7.84
CA ALA A 128 -15.33 2.13 7.35
C ALA A 128 -14.20 1.91 8.36
N LEU A 129 -14.46 2.15 9.65
CA LEU A 129 -13.49 1.94 10.72
C LEU A 129 -13.14 0.45 10.86
N TYR A 130 -14.15 -0.40 11.00
CA TYR A 130 -13.93 -1.84 11.19
C TYR A 130 -13.22 -2.47 10.00
N SER A 131 -13.66 -2.21 8.78
CA SER A 131 -13.04 -2.77 7.57
C SER A 131 -11.60 -2.30 7.34
N THR A 132 -11.23 -1.15 7.87
CA THR A 132 -9.87 -0.62 7.75
C THR A 132 -8.95 -1.14 8.87
N LEU A 133 -9.46 -1.27 10.10
CA LEU A 133 -8.66 -1.73 11.24
C LEU A 133 -8.44 -3.24 11.29
N ILE A 134 -9.33 -4.02 10.68
CA ILE A 134 -9.20 -5.48 10.70
C ILE A 134 -8.01 -5.98 9.88
N GLU A 135 -7.60 -5.24 8.85
CA GLU A 135 -6.43 -5.59 8.04
C GLU A 135 -5.13 -5.63 8.86
N PRO A 136 -4.72 -4.55 9.58
CA PRO A 136 -3.53 -4.60 10.43
C PRO A 136 -3.68 -5.59 11.60
N TYR A 137 -4.89 -5.81 12.10
CA TYR A 137 -5.14 -6.84 13.11
C TYR A 137 -4.78 -8.24 12.61
N PHE A 138 -5.23 -8.63 11.41
CA PHE A 138 -4.87 -9.92 10.81
C PHE A 138 -3.38 -10.02 10.48
N MET A 139 -2.74 -8.93 10.06
CA MET A 139 -1.30 -8.92 9.83
C MET A 139 -0.52 -9.17 11.12
N LEU A 140 -0.92 -8.55 12.23
CA LEU A 140 -0.32 -8.76 13.54
C LEU A 140 -0.56 -10.18 14.05
N SER A 141 -1.81 -10.66 14.00
CA SER A 141 -2.13 -12.03 14.45
C SER A 141 -1.40 -13.09 13.63
N GLY A 142 -1.28 -12.91 12.32
CA GLY A 142 -0.52 -13.80 11.45
C GLY A 142 0.96 -13.84 11.80
N SER A 143 1.58 -12.69 12.12
CA SER A 143 2.98 -12.65 12.53
C SER A 143 3.22 -13.36 13.88
N PHE A 144 2.27 -13.27 14.82
CA PHE A 144 2.34 -14.02 16.09
C PHE A 144 2.22 -15.54 15.93
N LEU A 145 1.49 -16.00 14.92
CA LEU A 145 1.34 -17.43 14.65
C LEU A 145 2.57 -18.04 13.96
N LEU A 146 3.40 -17.22 13.32
CA LEU A 146 4.58 -17.65 12.58
C LEU A 146 5.88 -17.45 13.37
N ALA A 147 5.85 -16.77 14.50
CA ALA A 147 6.98 -16.55 15.41
C ALA A 147 7.13 -17.68 16.41
#